data_875fa908c90afbe2029fe5feeab4b88c
#
_entry.id   875fa908c90afbe2029fe5feeab4b88c
#
_cell.length_a   1.000
_cell.length_b   1.000
_cell.length_c   1.000
_cell.angle_alpha   90.00
_cell.angle_beta   90.00
_cell.angle_gamma   90.00
#
_symmetry.space_group_name_H-M   'P 1'
#
loop_
_entity.id
_entity.type
_entity.pdbx_description
1 polymer ?
#
loop_
_entity_poly.entity_id
_entity_poly.type
_entity_poly.pdbx_seq_one_letter_code
_entity_poly.pdbx_strand_id
1 'polypeptide(L)'
;MSNRIGIRGVIGVVILSVISAFLVGGIIISIFSSTPNQTDKVYLYLSFFLGQGVIILPPIYYLNFKKKSIFDSFRINPVSFNTIISSIVFSIGIIILFDALDRVIHQIVPTPDYIIDLGKIMQPDSTLGLIFLFLAVVVMAPIGEEIVFRGFLQKVLEEHWKDITRAVLVTSLFFAMIHFNPYWTIQIYLLGVILGFLSWKTKSVIPSIILHSINNGTAFILTVSDEYNVDFYLWGNYVSPVFIIIAIYLSYYSINKINQVNT
;
A
#
# COMPACT_ATOMS: atom_id res chain seq x y z
N MET A 1 14.92 -32.91 -6.26
CA MET A 1 14.58 -31.79 -5.29
C MET A 1 13.42 -30.99 -5.84
N SER A 2 12.36 -30.85 -5.09
CA SER A 2 11.14 -30.13 -5.51
C SER A 2 11.47 -28.70 -5.92
N ASN A 3 11.20 -28.33 -7.18
CA ASN A 3 11.42 -27.00 -7.74
C ASN A 3 10.33 -26.00 -7.25
N ARG A 4 9.62 -26.34 -6.17
CA ARG A 4 8.60 -25.48 -5.56
C ARG A 4 9.25 -24.46 -4.64
N ILE A 5 8.73 -23.24 -4.68
CA ILE A 5 9.11 -22.17 -3.77
C ILE A 5 8.51 -22.51 -2.40
N GLY A 6 9.35 -22.73 -1.38
CA GLY A 6 8.88 -23.09 -0.04
C GLY A 6 8.46 -21.88 0.78
N ILE A 7 7.43 -22.01 1.62
CA ILE A 7 6.89 -20.94 2.47
C ILE A 7 7.99 -20.28 3.33
N ARG A 8 8.87 -21.07 3.97
CA ARG A 8 9.96 -20.54 4.80
C ARG A 8 10.90 -19.63 4.01
N GLY A 9 11.23 -20.04 2.76
CA GLY A 9 12.07 -19.24 1.86
C GLY A 9 11.42 -17.93 1.48
N VAL A 10 10.11 -17.94 1.18
CA VAL A 10 9.36 -16.73 0.83
C VAL A 10 9.26 -15.75 2.00
N ILE A 11 8.92 -16.24 3.20
CA ILE A 11 8.87 -15.39 4.40
C ILE A 11 10.25 -14.78 4.67
N GLY A 12 11.33 -15.55 4.58
CA GLY A 12 12.69 -15.03 4.75
C GLY A 12 13.05 -13.96 3.71
N VAL A 13 12.63 -14.13 2.45
CA VAL A 13 12.85 -13.15 1.38
C VAL A 13 12.05 -11.88 1.63
N VAL A 14 10.79 -11.98 2.07
CA VAL A 14 9.97 -10.80 2.42
C VAL A 14 10.59 -10.03 3.59
N ILE A 15 11.03 -10.71 4.63
CA ILE A 15 11.75 -10.08 5.76
C ILE A 15 13.01 -9.38 5.25
N LEU A 16 13.80 -10.04 4.39
CA LEU A 16 15.00 -9.45 3.80
C LEU A 16 14.67 -8.22 2.95
N SER A 17 13.54 -8.24 2.22
CA SER A 17 13.07 -7.08 1.45
C SER A 17 12.82 -5.86 2.34
N VAL A 18 12.12 -6.06 3.45
CA VAL A 18 11.83 -4.99 4.41
C VAL A 18 13.13 -4.48 5.05
N ILE A 19 13.99 -5.39 5.51
CA ILE A 19 15.29 -5.02 6.10
C ILE A 19 16.15 -4.24 5.10
N SER A 20 16.22 -4.67 3.82
CA SER A 20 17.01 -3.97 2.81
C SER A 20 16.50 -2.56 2.52
N ALA A 21 15.18 -2.35 2.52
CA ALA A 21 14.58 -1.02 2.37
C ALA A 21 14.99 -0.08 3.51
N PHE A 22 14.88 -0.54 4.76
CA PHE A 22 15.31 0.23 5.93
C PHE A 22 16.82 0.48 5.97
N LEU A 23 17.64 -0.50 5.60
CA LEU A 23 19.09 -0.34 5.56
C LEU A 23 19.51 0.69 4.53
N VAL A 24 18.97 0.62 3.30
CA VAL A 24 19.28 1.60 2.26
C VAL A 24 18.83 2.99 2.65
N GLY A 25 17.59 3.12 3.16
CA GLY A 25 17.09 4.38 3.68
C GLY A 25 17.98 4.96 4.79
N GLY A 26 18.35 4.13 5.77
CA GLY A 26 19.23 4.53 6.88
C GLY A 26 20.63 4.94 6.43
N ILE A 27 21.22 4.23 5.48
CA ILE A 27 22.53 4.59 4.89
C ILE A 27 22.46 5.96 4.23
N ILE A 28 21.42 6.25 3.43
CA ILE A 28 21.25 7.53 2.76
C ILE A 28 21.14 8.66 3.79
N ILE A 29 20.29 8.50 4.79
CA ILE A 29 20.18 9.48 5.87
C ILE A 29 21.52 9.68 6.56
N SER A 30 22.25 8.62 6.89
CA SER A 30 23.56 8.70 7.54
C SER A 30 24.60 9.45 6.72
N ILE A 31 24.61 9.29 5.40
CA ILE A 31 25.58 9.97 4.50
C ILE A 31 25.26 11.47 4.39
N PHE A 32 23.99 11.84 4.31
CA PHE A 32 23.57 13.22 4.03
C PHE A 32 23.17 14.01 5.28
N SER A 33 23.03 13.38 6.45
CA SER A 33 22.84 14.05 7.74
C SER A 33 24.19 14.50 8.30
N SER A 34 24.73 15.57 7.74
CA SER A 34 26.03 16.11 8.17
C SER A 34 25.97 16.90 9.50
N THR A 35 24.80 17.14 10.04
CA THR A 35 24.61 17.75 11.37
C THR A 35 23.42 17.11 12.09
N PRO A 36 23.54 16.81 13.42
CA PRO A 36 22.47 16.13 14.17
C PRO A 36 21.12 16.87 14.23
N ASN A 37 21.06 18.14 13.86
CA ASN A 37 19.90 19.00 14.06
C ASN A 37 19.24 19.55 12.78
N GLN A 38 19.73 19.22 11.60
CA GLN A 38 19.12 19.66 10.33
C GLN A 38 19.27 18.57 9.27
N THR A 39 18.39 17.58 9.34
CA THR A 39 18.20 16.69 8.19
C THR A 39 17.33 17.46 7.20
N ASP A 40 17.92 17.89 6.09
CA ASP A 40 17.16 18.42 4.96
C ASP A 40 16.13 17.36 4.55
N LYS A 41 14.86 17.71 4.59
CA LYS A 41 13.75 16.81 4.30
C LYS A 41 13.85 16.16 2.92
N VAL A 42 14.55 16.81 1.97
CA VAL A 42 14.82 16.25 0.64
C VAL A 42 15.56 14.91 0.75
N TYR A 43 16.59 14.81 1.60
CA TYR A 43 17.32 13.54 1.77
C TYR A 43 16.51 12.48 2.51
N LEU A 44 15.63 12.89 3.44
CA LEU A 44 14.69 11.99 4.06
C LEU A 44 13.75 11.38 3.02
N TYR A 45 13.16 12.19 2.13
CA TYR A 45 12.25 11.68 1.10
C TYR A 45 12.98 10.90 0.00
N LEU A 46 14.21 11.29 -0.33
CA LEU A 46 15.10 10.51 -1.20
C LEU A 46 15.37 9.12 -0.59
N SER A 47 15.60 9.06 0.73
CA SER A 47 15.80 7.78 1.42
C SER A 47 14.56 6.87 1.36
N PHE A 48 13.36 7.43 1.50
CA PHE A 48 12.11 6.69 1.30
C PHE A 48 11.99 6.20 -0.14
N PHE A 49 12.23 7.07 -1.12
CA PHE A 49 12.15 6.71 -2.54
C PHE A 49 13.08 5.55 -2.91
N LEU A 50 14.34 5.62 -2.51
CA LEU A 50 15.34 4.59 -2.80
C LEU A 50 15.09 3.32 -1.97
N GLY A 51 14.69 3.45 -0.70
CA GLY A 51 14.31 2.32 0.14
C GLY A 51 13.15 1.52 -0.45
N GLN A 52 12.09 2.20 -0.90
CA GLN A 52 10.97 1.54 -1.57
C GLN A 52 11.36 0.93 -2.91
N GLY A 53 12.30 1.53 -3.65
CA GLY A 53 12.80 0.95 -4.89
C GLY A 53 13.57 -0.37 -4.68
N VAL A 54 14.25 -0.52 -3.55
CA VAL A 54 15.06 -1.70 -3.24
C VAL A 54 14.22 -2.90 -2.76
N ILE A 55 13.01 -2.67 -2.25
CA ILE A 55 12.17 -3.71 -1.63
C ILE A 55 11.92 -4.93 -2.56
N ILE A 56 11.90 -4.72 -3.88
CA ILE A 56 11.67 -5.77 -4.88
C ILE A 56 12.91 -6.58 -5.24
N LEU A 57 14.12 -6.12 -4.88
CA LEU A 57 15.37 -6.77 -5.31
C LEU A 57 15.57 -8.17 -4.70
N PRO A 58 15.36 -8.40 -3.39
CA PRO A 58 15.51 -9.74 -2.81
C PRO A 58 14.59 -10.79 -3.45
N PRO A 59 13.28 -10.55 -3.71
CA PRO A 59 12.44 -11.48 -4.44
C PRO A 59 12.92 -11.75 -5.87
N ILE A 60 13.37 -10.71 -6.60
CA ILE A 60 13.92 -10.87 -7.95
C ILE A 60 15.14 -11.79 -7.93
N TYR A 61 16.09 -11.53 -7.02
CA TYR A 61 17.29 -12.37 -6.87
C TYR A 61 16.92 -13.81 -6.53
N TYR A 62 16.00 -14.00 -5.58
CA TYR A 62 15.55 -15.33 -5.17
C TYR A 62 14.88 -16.10 -6.31
N LEU A 63 14.01 -15.45 -7.10
CA LEU A 63 13.35 -16.06 -8.24
C LEU A 63 14.34 -16.44 -9.34
N ASN A 64 15.31 -15.59 -9.63
CA ASN A 64 16.39 -15.88 -10.58
C ASN A 64 17.22 -17.09 -10.11
N PHE A 65 17.58 -17.14 -8.82
CA PHE A 65 18.27 -18.29 -8.24
C PHE A 65 17.46 -19.60 -8.37
N LYS A 66 16.13 -19.50 -8.20
CA LYS A 66 15.20 -20.63 -8.37
C LYS A 66 14.83 -20.91 -9.83
N LYS A 67 15.35 -20.14 -10.80
CA LYS A 67 15.03 -20.23 -12.23
C LYS A 67 13.52 -20.16 -12.50
N LYS A 68 12.83 -19.22 -11.85
CA LYS A 68 11.39 -18.95 -11.99
C LYS A 68 11.13 -17.70 -12.81
N SER A 69 10.03 -17.69 -13.56
CA SER A 69 9.55 -16.48 -14.25
C SER A 69 9.21 -15.40 -13.24
N ILE A 70 9.77 -14.19 -13.41
CA ILE A 70 9.50 -13.04 -12.55
C ILE A 70 8.06 -12.56 -12.75
N PHE A 71 7.62 -12.37 -13.99
CA PHE A 71 6.29 -11.86 -14.29
C PHE A 71 5.18 -12.75 -13.74
N ASP A 72 5.28 -14.07 -13.98
CA ASP A 72 4.31 -15.02 -13.44
C ASP A 72 4.34 -15.06 -11.92
N SER A 73 5.55 -15.08 -11.33
CA SER A 73 5.71 -15.18 -9.87
C SER A 73 5.18 -13.96 -9.14
N PHE A 74 5.20 -12.79 -9.76
CA PHE A 74 4.71 -11.52 -9.22
C PHE A 74 3.28 -11.17 -9.64
N ARG A 75 2.58 -12.03 -10.37
CA ARG A 75 1.24 -11.74 -10.91
C ARG A 75 1.19 -10.44 -11.70
N ILE A 76 2.25 -10.11 -12.44
CA ILE A 76 2.26 -8.96 -13.35
C ILE A 76 1.57 -9.38 -14.65
N ASN A 77 0.26 -9.57 -14.58
CA ASN A 77 -0.56 -9.95 -15.72
C ASN A 77 -1.34 -8.73 -16.22
N PRO A 78 -1.43 -8.52 -17.54
CA PRO A 78 -2.25 -7.45 -18.07
C PRO A 78 -3.73 -7.66 -17.71
N VAL A 79 -4.43 -6.57 -17.52
CA VAL A 79 -5.88 -6.55 -17.27
C VAL A 79 -6.58 -5.71 -18.34
N SER A 80 -7.88 -5.95 -18.55
CA SER A 80 -8.66 -5.16 -19.49
C SER A 80 -8.78 -3.70 -19.06
N PHE A 81 -8.99 -2.79 -20.02
CA PHE A 81 -9.25 -1.39 -19.74
C PHE A 81 -10.47 -1.20 -18.81
N ASN A 82 -11.51 -2.02 -18.98
CA ASN A 82 -12.67 -2.00 -18.11
C ASN A 82 -12.32 -2.37 -16.66
N THR A 83 -11.39 -3.30 -16.46
CA THR A 83 -10.88 -3.65 -15.12
C THR A 83 -10.13 -2.48 -14.51
N ILE A 84 -9.32 -1.75 -15.27
CA ILE A 84 -8.62 -0.55 -14.81
C ILE A 84 -9.62 0.51 -14.32
N ILE A 85 -10.60 0.86 -15.16
CA ILE A 85 -11.63 1.85 -14.80
C ILE A 85 -12.44 1.39 -13.59
N SER A 86 -12.84 0.12 -13.55
CA SER A 86 -13.57 -0.42 -12.40
C SER A 86 -12.74 -0.40 -11.12
N SER A 87 -11.41 -0.61 -11.22
CA SER A 87 -10.52 -0.51 -10.06
C SER A 87 -10.40 0.92 -9.55
N ILE A 88 -10.34 1.91 -10.44
CA ILE A 88 -10.32 3.34 -10.07
C ILE A 88 -11.63 3.71 -9.36
N VAL A 89 -12.79 3.35 -9.93
CA VAL A 89 -14.10 3.66 -9.33
C VAL A 89 -14.28 2.93 -7.99
N PHE A 90 -13.82 1.69 -7.90
CA PHE A 90 -13.80 0.92 -6.65
C PHE A 90 -12.94 1.60 -5.59
N SER A 91 -11.76 2.11 -5.97
CA SER A 91 -10.86 2.83 -5.07
C SER A 91 -11.52 4.06 -4.46
N ILE A 92 -12.23 4.86 -5.26
CA ILE A 92 -12.95 6.05 -4.77
C ILE A 92 -13.98 5.64 -3.70
N GLY A 93 -14.77 4.59 -3.96
CA GLY A 93 -15.74 4.10 -2.97
C GLY A 93 -15.09 3.62 -1.68
N ILE A 94 -14.02 2.83 -1.79
CA ILE A 94 -13.30 2.28 -0.62
C ILE A 94 -12.66 3.38 0.21
N ILE A 95 -12.04 4.40 -0.41
CA ILE A 95 -11.40 5.50 0.30
C ILE A 95 -12.42 6.30 1.11
N ILE A 96 -13.60 6.59 0.54
CA ILE A 96 -14.68 7.26 1.28
C ILE A 96 -15.14 6.43 2.49
N LEU A 97 -15.25 5.10 2.33
CA LEU A 97 -15.63 4.21 3.44
C LEU A 97 -14.55 4.13 4.51
N PHE A 98 -13.27 4.17 4.12
CA PHE A 98 -12.17 4.22 5.07
C PHE A 98 -12.07 5.57 5.79
N ASP A 99 -12.30 6.70 5.12
CA ASP A 99 -12.38 7.99 5.79
C ASP A 99 -13.55 8.02 6.79
N ALA A 100 -14.70 7.46 6.42
CA ALA A 100 -15.83 7.34 7.35
C ALA A 100 -15.48 6.49 8.58
N LEU A 101 -14.78 5.37 8.39
CA LEU A 101 -14.30 4.51 9.49
C LEU A 101 -13.27 5.25 10.35
N ASP A 102 -12.31 5.92 9.73
CA ASP A 102 -11.25 6.66 10.42
C ASP A 102 -11.82 7.75 11.32
N ARG A 103 -12.78 8.53 10.83
CA ARG A 103 -13.49 9.55 11.62
C ARG A 103 -14.23 8.96 12.82
N VAL A 104 -14.84 7.79 12.69
CA VAL A 104 -15.46 7.09 13.84
C VAL A 104 -14.39 6.65 14.84
N ILE A 105 -13.26 6.11 14.39
CA ILE A 105 -12.15 5.72 15.26
C ILE A 105 -11.59 6.92 16.01
N HIS A 106 -11.39 8.07 15.35
CA HIS A 106 -10.91 9.30 15.94
C HIS A 106 -11.80 9.84 17.07
N GLN A 107 -13.11 9.58 17.04
CA GLN A 107 -14.02 9.96 18.13
C GLN A 107 -13.84 9.07 19.38
N ILE A 108 -13.34 7.85 19.21
CA ILE A 108 -13.16 6.86 20.27
C ILE A 108 -11.73 6.87 20.79
N VAL A 109 -10.77 6.98 19.88
CA VAL A 109 -9.34 6.94 20.17
C VAL A 109 -8.70 8.24 19.68
N PRO A 110 -8.36 9.18 20.57
CA PRO A 110 -7.70 10.42 20.18
C PRO A 110 -6.39 10.15 19.43
N THR A 111 -6.08 11.01 18.46
CA THR A 111 -4.85 10.91 17.68
C THR A 111 -3.63 11.07 18.59
N PRO A 112 -2.73 10.08 18.67
CA PRO A 112 -1.51 10.20 19.49
C PRO A 112 -0.55 11.27 18.94
N ASP A 113 0.24 11.89 19.83
CA ASP A 113 1.18 12.95 19.45
C ASP A 113 2.18 12.52 18.38
N TYR A 114 2.66 11.26 18.41
CA TYR A 114 3.59 10.76 17.41
C TYR A 114 3.00 10.73 15.98
N ILE A 115 1.68 10.60 15.83
CA ILE A 115 0.99 10.68 14.53
C ILE A 115 0.98 12.15 14.04
N ILE A 116 0.73 13.09 14.95
CA ILE A 116 0.78 14.52 14.63
C ILE A 116 2.19 14.91 14.18
N ASP A 117 3.21 14.44 14.89
CA ASP A 117 4.60 14.72 14.56
C ASP A 117 5.02 14.04 13.24
N LEU A 118 4.54 12.82 12.96
CA LEU A 118 4.75 12.19 11.66
C LEU A 118 4.14 13.03 10.52
N GLY A 119 2.95 13.59 10.72
CA GLY A 119 2.33 14.51 9.77
C GLY A 119 3.22 15.73 9.45
N LYS A 120 3.82 16.36 10.48
CA LYS A 120 4.77 17.47 10.30
C LYS A 120 6.02 17.07 9.53
N ILE A 121 6.55 15.86 9.79
CA ILE A 121 7.70 15.31 9.07
C ILE A 121 7.35 15.09 7.59
N MET A 122 6.13 14.69 7.28
CA MET A 122 5.66 14.43 5.91
C MET A 122 5.23 15.69 5.14
N GLN A 123 5.35 16.88 5.71
CA GLN A 123 5.16 18.15 4.99
C GLN A 123 6.47 18.60 4.35
N PRO A 124 6.60 18.58 3.00
CA PRO A 124 7.81 18.99 2.32
C PRO A 124 8.00 20.51 2.39
N ASP A 125 9.27 20.93 2.50
CA ASP A 125 9.70 22.32 2.55
C ASP A 125 10.27 22.83 1.21
N SER A 126 10.30 21.97 0.20
CA SER A 126 10.82 22.28 -1.13
C SER A 126 10.10 21.50 -2.23
N THR A 127 10.11 22.03 -3.45
CA THR A 127 9.55 21.36 -4.63
C THR A 127 10.23 20.01 -4.90
N LEU A 128 11.54 19.92 -4.70
CA LEU A 128 12.25 18.66 -4.88
C LEU A 128 11.86 17.64 -3.82
N GLY A 129 11.70 18.06 -2.57
CA GLY A 129 11.19 17.23 -1.49
C GLY A 129 9.76 16.71 -1.79
N LEU A 130 8.89 17.60 -2.29
CA LEU A 130 7.54 17.22 -2.72
C LEU A 130 7.56 16.13 -3.79
N ILE A 131 8.42 16.28 -4.81
CA ILE A 131 8.56 15.29 -5.89
C ILE A 131 9.05 13.95 -5.33
N PHE A 132 10.10 13.93 -4.51
CA PHE A 132 10.59 12.67 -3.94
C PHE A 132 9.58 12.01 -3.02
N LEU A 133 8.88 12.78 -2.18
CA LEU A 133 7.84 12.24 -1.31
C LEU A 133 6.68 11.66 -2.13
N PHE A 134 6.21 12.37 -3.17
CA PHE A 134 5.18 11.87 -4.07
C PHE A 134 5.62 10.56 -4.74
N LEU A 135 6.80 10.54 -5.35
CA LEU A 135 7.32 9.35 -6.02
C LEU A 135 7.50 8.18 -5.04
N ALA A 136 7.97 8.44 -3.82
CA ALA A 136 8.15 7.42 -2.81
C ALA A 136 6.83 6.81 -2.37
N VAL A 137 5.87 7.65 -1.95
CA VAL A 137 4.66 7.21 -1.24
C VAL A 137 3.55 6.80 -2.20
N VAL A 138 3.38 7.53 -3.31
CA VAL A 138 2.24 7.32 -4.23
C VAL A 138 2.59 6.34 -5.36
N VAL A 139 3.87 6.23 -5.72
CA VAL A 139 4.28 5.41 -6.87
C VAL A 139 5.09 4.20 -6.41
N MET A 140 6.25 4.41 -5.79
CA MET A 140 7.21 3.32 -5.52
C MET A 140 6.75 2.38 -4.42
N ALA A 141 6.20 2.92 -3.31
CA ALA A 141 5.70 2.09 -2.22
C ALA A 141 4.55 1.18 -2.71
N PRO A 142 3.46 1.67 -3.34
CA PRO A 142 2.40 0.79 -3.84
C PRO A 142 2.90 -0.26 -4.83
N ILE A 143 3.77 0.10 -5.77
CA ILE A 143 4.31 -0.86 -6.75
C ILE A 143 5.15 -1.93 -6.04
N GLY A 144 6.11 -1.53 -5.23
CA GLY A 144 7.03 -2.43 -4.55
C GLY A 144 6.32 -3.36 -3.57
N GLU A 145 5.45 -2.80 -2.75
CA GLU A 145 4.72 -3.53 -1.72
C GLU A 145 3.70 -4.52 -2.33
N GLU A 146 2.94 -4.11 -3.35
CA GLU A 146 2.00 -5.03 -3.99
C GLU A 146 2.71 -6.19 -4.71
N ILE A 147 3.84 -5.94 -5.34
CA ILE A 147 4.66 -6.99 -5.95
C ILE A 147 5.15 -7.98 -4.88
N VAL A 148 5.67 -7.48 -3.75
CA VAL A 148 6.23 -8.33 -2.68
C VAL A 148 5.12 -9.07 -1.93
N PHE A 149 4.05 -8.39 -1.54
CA PHE A 149 3.01 -8.98 -0.70
C PHE A 149 1.96 -9.74 -1.51
N ARG A 150 1.38 -9.16 -2.56
CA ARG A 150 0.27 -9.78 -3.33
C ARG A 150 0.79 -10.63 -4.47
N GLY A 151 1.80 -10.14 -5.16
CA GLY A 151 2.45 -10.89 -6.24
C GLY A 151 3.20 -12.11 -5.71
N PHE A 152 4.09 -11.93 -4.74
CA PHE A 152 5.00 -12.98 -4.31
C PHE A 152 4.52 -13.75 -3.08
N LEU A 153 4.35 -13.10 -1.92
CA LEU A 153 4.00 -13.81 -0.68
C LEU A 153 2.63 -14.47 -0.75
N GLN A 154 1.58 -13.71 -1.03
CA GLN A 154 0.20 -14.20 -1.06
C GLN A 154 0.04 -15.35 -2.06
N LYS A 155 0.58 -15.19 -3.27
CA LYS A 155 0.51 -16.24 -4.30
C LYS A 155 1.09 -17.55 -3.83
N VAL A 156 2.27 -17.52 -3.20
CA VAL A 156 2.91 -18.73 -2.69
C VAL A 156 2.08 -19.35 -1.56
N LEU A 157 1.51 -18.54 -0.67
CA LEU A 157 0.62 -19.03 0.39
C LEU A 157 -0.65 -19.68 -0.18
N GLU A 158 -1.28 -19.08 -1.19
CA GLU A 158 -2.44 -19.64 -1.89
C GLU A 158 -2.12 -21.00 -2.52
N GLU A 159 -0.98 -21.11 -3.19
CA GLU A 159 -0.54 -22.35 -3.85
C GLU A 159 -0.26 -23.49 -2.85
N HIS A 160 0.24 -23.15 -1.64
CA HIS A 160 0.58 -24.13 -0.63
C HIS A 160 -0.60 -24.55 0.23
N TRP A 161 -1.37 -23.60 0.70
CA TRP A 161 -2.47 -23.88 1.63
C TRP A 161 -3.75 -24.30 0.94
N LYS A 162 -3.91 -23.98 -0.35
CA LYS A 162 -5.16 -24.16 -1.09
C LYS A 162 -6.36 -23.48 -0.42
N ASP A 163 -6.09 -22.52 0.44
CA ASP A 163 -7.03 -21.71 1.19
C ASP A 163 -6.72 -20.23 0.92
N ILE A 164 -7.55 -19.64 0.08
CA ILE A 164 -7.39 -18.27 -0.40
C ILE A 164 -7.63 -17.27 0.73
N THR A 165 -8.68 -17.51 1.51
CA THR A 165 -9.04 -16.63 2.64
C THR A 165 -7.89 -16.55 3.63
N ARG A 166 -7.35 -17.70 4.02
CA ARG A 166 -6.20 -17.78 4.92
C ARG A 166 -4.97 -17.06 4.33
N ALA A 167 -4.68 -17.26 3.06
CA ALA A 167 -3.53 -16.61 2.40
C ALA A 167 -3.68 -15.08 2.38
N VAL A 168 -4.87 -14.57 2.04
CA VAL A 168 -5.17 -13.13 2.05
C VAL A 168 -5.03 -12.56 3.45
N LEU A 169 -5.70 -13.15 4.46
CA LEU A 169 -5.71 -12.63 5.83
C LEU A 169 -4.30 -12.62 6.44
N VAL A 170 -3.53 -13.70 6.26
CA VAL A 170 -2.16 -13.78 6.79
C VAL A 170 -1.23 -12.81 6.08
N THR A 171 -1.30 -12.68 4.75
CA THR A 171 -0.50 -11.69 4.02
C THR A 171 -0.84 -10.26 4.45
N SER A 172 -2.13 -9.96 4.66
CA SER A 172 -2.58 -8.65 5.13
C SER A 172 -2.09 -8.33 6.54
N LEU A 173 -2.01 -9.34 7.40
CA LEU A 173 -1.43 -9.18 8.74
C LEU A 173 0.07 -8.84 8.67
N PHE A 174 0.85 -9.58 7.87
CA PHE A 174 2.26 -9.25 7.64
C PHE A 174 2.42 -7.85 7.07
N PHE A 175 1.57 -7.48 6.11
CA PHE A 175 1.56 -6.15 5.52
C PHE A 175 1.29 -5.04 6.55
N ALA A 176 0.32 -5.22 7.43
CA ALA A 176 0.04 -4.25 8.48
C ALA A 176 1.18 -4.14 9.50
N MET A 177 1.78 -5.28 9.88
CA MET A 177 2.85 -5.33 10.88
C MET A 177 4.12 -4.59 10.43
N ILE A 178 4.48 -4.62 9.15
CA ILE A 178 5.70 -3.96 8.65
C ILE A 178 5.62 -2.43 8.69
N HIS A 179 4.42 -1.86 8.87
CA HIS A 179 4.25 -0.41 9.00
C HIS A 179 4.62 0.11 10.39
N PHE A 180 4.81 -0.78 11.39
CA PHE A 180 5.19 -0.43 12.77
C PHE A 180 4.35 0.69 13.38
N ASN A 181 3.10 0.84 12.97
CA ASN A 181 2.20 1.88 13.43
C ASN A 181 0.94 1.27 14.05
N PRO A 182 0.88 1.15 15.39
CA PRO A 182 -0.25 0.52 16.06
C PRO A 182 -1.57 1.28 15.88
N TYR A 183 -1.52 2.61 15.71
CA TYR A 183 -2.71 3.43 15.54
C TYR A 183 -3.44 3.12 14.22
N TRP A 184 -2.71 2.93 13.13
CA TRP A 184 -3.29 2.61 11.81
C TRP A 184 -3.31 1.11 11.49
N THR A 185 -2.85 0.24 12.39
CA THR A 185 -2.73 -1.20 12.10
C THR A 185 -4.03 -1.81 11.59
N ILE A 186 -5.18 -1.46 12.19
CA ILE A 186 -6.50 -2.02 11.78
C ILE A 186 -6.86 -1.55 10.38
N GLN A 187 -6.71 -0.25 10.08
CA GLN A 187 -7.01 0.29 8.76
C GLN A 187 -6.11 -0.29 7.67
N ILE A 188 -4.79 -0.37 7.95
CA ILE A 188 -3.82 -0.97 7.02
C ILE A 188 -4.11 -2.45 6.80
N TYR A 189 -4.52 -3.18 7.85
CA TYR A 189 -4.92 -4.57 7.73
C TYR A 189 -6.16 -4.73 6.84
N LEU A 190 -7.21 -3.94 7.07
CA LEU A 190 -8.43 -3.97 6.26
C LEU A 190 -8.16 -3.59 4.81
N LEU A 191 -7.37 -2.54 4.57
CA LEU A 191 -6.88 -2.20 3.22
C LEU A 191 -6.15 -3.40 2.62
N GLY A 192 -5.26 -4.01 3.39
CA GLY A 192 -4.51 -5.20 3.01
C GLY A 192 -5.40 -6.35 2.53
N VAL A 193 -6.51 -6.61 3.22
CA VAL A 193 -7.47 -7.65 2.83
C VAL A 193 -8.14 -7.32 1.49
N ILE A 194 -8.53 -6.07 1.27
CA ILE A 194 -9.14 -5.63 0.01
C ILE A 194 -8.16 -5.73 -1.15
N LEU A 195 -6.91 -5.27 -0.97
CA LEU A 195 -5.83 -5.38 -1.95
C LEU A 195 -5.55 -6.86 -2.29
N GLY A 196 -5.49 -7.72 -1.28
CA GLY A 196 -5.30 -9.15 -1.45
C GLY A 196 -6.44 -9.82 -2.21
N PHE A 197 -7.67 -9.44 -1.93
CA PHE A 197 -8.85 -9.90 -2.66
C PHE A 197 -8.81 -9.48 -4.14
N LEU A 198 -8.50 -8.22 -4.44
CA LEU A 198 -8.39 -7.73 -5.82
C LEU A 198 -7.33 -8.49 -6.60
N SER A 199 -6.13 -8.65 -6.03
CA SER A 199 -5.04 -9.38 -6.67
C SER A 199 -5.38 -10.85 -6.92
N TRP A 200 -6.03 -11.51 -5.95
CA TRP A 200 -6.50 -12.89 -6.13
C TRP A 200 -7.58 -12.98 -7.21
N LYS A 201 -8.57 -12.11 -7.16
CA LYS A 201 -9.73 -12.16 -8.06
C LYS A 201 -9.35 -11.89 -9.51
N THR A 202 -8.49 -10.91 -9.76
CA THR A 202 -8.06 -10.52 -11.11
C THR A 202 -6.85 -11.30 -11.61
N LYS A 203 -6.21 -12.12 -10.77
CA LYS A 203 -4.92 -12.77 -11.04
C LYS A 203 -3.82 -11.79 -11.46
N SER A 204 -3.94 -10.52 -11.04
CA SER A 204 -3.02 -9.44 -11.35
C SER A 204 -2.84 -8.52 -10.15
N VAL A 205 -1.63 -8.00 -9.95
CA VAL A 205 -1.35 -6.96 -8.95
C VAL A 205 -1.76 -5.56 -9.41
N ILE A 206 -2.09 -5.36 -10.70
CA ILE A 206 -2.42 -4.03 -11.25
C ILE A 206 -3.61 -3.38 -10.54
N PRO A 207 -4.75 -4.05 -10.32
CA PRO A 207 -5.87 -3.46 -9.59
C PRO A 207 -5.55 -3.11 -8.14
N SER A 208 -4.71 -3.91 -7.46
CA SER A 208 -4.25 -3.61 -6.10
C SER A 208 -3.32 -2.40 -6.09
N ILE A 209 -2.38 -2.30 -7.04
CA ILE A 209 -1.51 -1.12 -7.19
C ILE A 209 -2.35 0.13 -7.42
N ILE A 210 -3.38 0.09 -8.28
CA ILE A 210 -4.27 1.23 -8.53
C ILE A 210 -4.96 1.68 -7.24
N LEU A 211 -5.60 0.77 -6.50
CA LEU A 211 -6.26 1.10 -5.24
C LEU A 211 -5.27 1.67 -4.23
N HIS A 212 -4.12 1.03 -4.06
CA HIS A 212 -3.09 1.43 -3.10
C HIS A 212 -2.52 2.82 -3.45
N SER A 213 -2.19 3.06 -4.73
CA SER A 213 -1.69 4.36 -5.19
C SER A 213 -2.72 5.48 -5.03
N ILE A 214 -4.01 5.23 -5.30
CA ILE A 214 -5.06 6.24 -5.11
C ILE A 214 -5.27 6.50 -3.61
N ASN A 215 -5.25 5.48 -2.76
CA ASN A 215 -5.33 5.64 -1.32
C ASN A 215 -4.17 6.50 -0.78
N ASN A 216 -2.95 6.17 -1.13
CA ASN A 216 -1.77 6.92 -0.70
C ASN A 216 -1.72 8.32 -1.33
N GLY A 217 -2.16 8.46 -2.58
CA GLY A 217 -2.28 9.76 -3.25
C GLY A 217 -3.30 10.68 -2.58
N THR A 218 -4.43 10.14 -2.12
CA THR A 218 -5.41 10.91 -1.35
C THR A 218 -4.82 11.36 -0.01
N ALA A 219 -4.20 10.47 0.74
CA ALA A 219 -3.51 10.80 1.99
C ALA A 219 -2.39 11.84 1.77
N PHE A 220 -1.60 11.68 0.70
CA PHE A 220 -0.55 12.62 0.31
C PHE A 220 -1.14 14.03 0.06
N ILE A 221 -2.17 14.14 -0.77
CA ILE A 221 -2.82 15.43 -1.06
C ILE A 221 -3.32 16.08 0.21
N LEU A 222 -4.01 15.35 1.09
CA LEU A 222 -4.50 15.86 2.35
C LEU A 222 -3.38 16.30 3.30
N THR A 223 -2.21 15.64 3.23
CA THR A 223 -1.05 16.01 4.07
C THR A 223 -0.36 17.27 3.58
N VAL A 224 -0.22 17.47 2.26
CA VAL A 224 0.54 18.59 1.70
C VAL A 224 -0.30 19.83 1.40
N SER A 225 -1.63 19.74 1.49
CA SER A 225 -2.54 20.88 1.27
C SER A 225 -2.76 21.64 2.56
N ASP A 226 -2.46 22.93 2.57
CA ASP A 226 -2.62 23.81 3.74
C ASP A 226 -4.09 24.09 4.05
N GLU A 227 -4.94 24.16 3.02
CA GLU A 227 -6.38 24.43 3.16
C GLU A 227 -7.21 23.60 2.19
N TYR A 228 -8.17 22.85 2.72
CA TYR A 228 -9.23 22.21 1.92
C TYR A 228 -10.57 22.34 2.63
N ASN A 229 -11.56 22.83 1.90
CA ASN A 229 -12.93 22.90 2.42
C ASN A 229 -13.64 21.58 2.11
N VAL A 230 -13.99 20.86 3.17
CA VAL A 230 -14.72 19.59 3.11
C VAL A 230 -16.15 19.69 3.69
N ASP A 231 -16.66 20.90 3.92
CA ASP A 231 -17.98 21.11 4.57
C ASP A 231 -19.11 20.45 3.76
N PHE A 232 -19.00 20.44 2.42
CA PHE A 232 -19.98 19.77 1.55
C PHE A 232 -19.98 18.24 1.70
N TYR A 233 -18.87 17.67 2.18
CA TYR A 233 -18.64 16.24 2.31
C TYR A 233 -19.00 15.73 3.71
N LEU A 234 -18.96 16.60 4.69
CA LEU A 234 -19.15 16.27 6.09
C LEU A 234 -20.57 16.61 6.59
N TRP A 235 -21.00 15.86 7.59
CA TRP A 235 -22.13 16.17 8.45
C TRP A 235 -21.62 16.17 9.91
N GLY A 236 -21.32 17.36 10.42
CA GLY A 236 -20.57 17.51 11.66
C GLY A 236 -19.17 16.91 11.54
N ASN A 237 -18.81 15.98 12.41
CA ASN A 237 -17.51 15.33 12.41
C ASN A 237 -17.45 14.05 11.53
N TYR A 238 -18.55 13.67 10.90
CA TYR A 238 -18.68 12.42 10.16
C TYR A 238 -18.84 12.66 8.67
N VAL A 239 -18.50 11.66 7.86
CA VAL A 239 -18.84 11.68 6.43
C VAL A 239 -20.35 11.69 6.28
N SER A 240 -20.87 12.59 5.42
CA SER A 240 -22.31 12.69 5.16
C SER A 240 -22.87 11.35 4.66
N PRO A 241 -24.04 10.91 5.15
CA PRO A 241 -24.69 9.68 4.71
C PRO A 241 -24.86 9.56 3.19
N VAL A 242 -25.02 10.67 2.49
CA VAL A 242 -25.12 10.70 1.03
C VAL A 242 -23.84 10.16 0.38
N PHE A 243 -22.67 10.59 0.86
CA PHE A 243 -21.39 10.08 0.35
C PHE A 243 -21.14 8.63 0.73
N ILE A 244 -21.58 8.18 1.91
CA ILE A 244 -21.50 6.77 2.30
C ILE A 244 -22.36 5.90 1.35
N ILE A 245 -23.58 6.32 1.03
CA ILE A 245 -24.46 5.60 0.09
C ILE A 245 -23.82 5.56 -1.30
N ILE A 246 -23.28 6.67 -1.78
CA ILE A 246 -22.56 6.73 -3.05
C ILE A 246 -21.35 5.78 -3.03
N ALA A 247 -20.57 5.79 -1.96
CA ALA A 247 -19.39 4.93 -1.82
C ALA A 247 -19.74 3.44 -1.83
N ILE A 248 -20.80 3.04 -1.13
CA ILE A 248 -21.31 1.66 -1.15
C ILE A 248 -21.76 1.29 -2.56
N TYR A 249 -22.52 2.16 -3.24
CA TYR A 249 -22.96 1.92 -4.62
C TYR A 249 -21.79 1.78 -5.58
N LEU A 250 -20.81 2.70 -5.54
CA LEU A 250 -19.61 2.66 -6.39
C LEU A 250 -18.81 1.37 -6.15
N SER A 251 -18.63 0.99 -4.89
CA SER A 251 -17.89 -0.22 -4.52
C SER A 251 -18.62 -1.48 -5.01
N TYR A 252 -19.94 -1.57 -4.79
CA TYR A 252 -20.76 -2.70 -5.24
C TYR A 252 -20.80 -2.82 -6.77
N TYR A 253 -21.03 -1.71 -7.47
CA TYR A 253 -21.08 -1.69 -8.93
C TYR A 253 -19.74 -2.13 -9.54
N SER A 254 -18.65 -1.56 -9.04
CA SER A 254 -17.32 -1.80 -9.59
C SER A 254 -16.84 -3.23 -9.33
N ILE A 255 -17.09 -3.78 -8.13
CA ILE A 255 -16.69 -5.16 -7.83
C ILE A 255 -17.47 -6.18 -8.67
N ASN A 256 -18.73 -5.91 -8.99
CA ASN A 256 -19.50 -6.76 -9.90
C ASN A 256 -18.94 -6.72 -11.33
N LYS A 257 -18.46 -5.57 -11.80
CA LYS A 257 -17.78 -5.46 -13.10
C LYS A 257 -16.45 -6.23 -13.12
N ILE A 258 -15.66 -6.11 -12.06
CA ILE A 258 -14.40 -6.88 -11.90
C ILE A 258 -14.69 -8.39 -11.87
N ASN A 259 -15.79 -8.81 -11.26
CA ASN A 259 -16.17 -10.21 -11.18
C ASN A 259 -16.56 -10.81 -12.55
N GLN A 260 -17.15 -10.03 -13.44
CA GLN A 260 -17.61 -10.48 -14.77
C GLN A 260 -16.48 -10.69 -15.77
N VAL A 261 -15.32 -10.06 -15.58
CA VAL A 261 -14.17 -10.16 -16.52
C VAL A 261 -13.46 -11.51 -16.45
N ASN A 262 -13.70 -12.30 -15.41
CA ASN A 262 -13.03 -13.59 -15.18
C ASN A 262 -13.96 -14.80 -15.36
N THR A 263 -15.14 -14.61 -15.89
CA THR A 263 -16.07 -15.67 -16.37
C THR A 263 -16.07 -15.71 -17.89
#